data_16d32ac97b6cfbbafe348b4234e64931
#
_entry.id   16d32ac97b6cfbbafe348b4234e64931
#
_cell.length_a   1.000
_cell.length_b   1.000
_cell.length_c   1.000
_cell.angle_alpha   90.00
_cell.angle_beta   90.00
_cell.angle_gamma   90.00
#
_symmetry.space_group_name_H-M   'P 1'
#
loop_
_entity.id
_entity.type
_entity.pdbx_description
1 polymer ?
#
loop_
_entity_poly.entity_id
_entity_poly.type
_entity_poly.pdbx_seq_one_letter_code
_entity_poly.pdbx_strand_id
1 'polypeptide(L)'
;ELLKQSDTLDMRTELGDRAMDTNDLEKERGITILAKNTAVKVGDKQINILDTPGHADFGGEVERIMGMVDGVLLVVDAFEGTMPQTRFVLKKAFEQNLTPIVVVNKVDRPGARPTEVVDEVLDLFIELGADEDQLEFPVIFASAMNGTSSLDADLATQEHTMKPIFDTVFETIPAPEDNSDEPLQFQVSLLDYNDFVGRIGIGRVFRGKIKVGDNVTVMKLDGTTQNFRVTKLFGFIGLDRVEINEAIAGDLIAVSGMEEISVGETVVEPSH
;
A
#
# COMPACT_ATOMS: atom_id res chain seq x y z
N GLU A 1 13.52 1.97 -2.83
CA GLU A 1 14.51 2.50 -1.89
C GLU A 1 14.07 2.26 -0.43
N LEU A 2 12.80 2.46 -0.07
CA LEU A 2 12.30 2.19 1.29
C LEU A 2 12.64 0.77 1.76
N LEU A 3 12.45 -0.23 0.90
CA LEU A 3 12.80 -1.62 1.21
C LEU A 3 14.32 -1.81 1.44
N LYS A 4 15.17 -1.11 0.67
CA LYS A 4 16.63 -1.18 0.79
C LYS A 4 17.14 -0.60 2.13
N GLN A 5 16.48 0.42 2.64
CA GLN A 5 16.89 1.15 3.85
C GLN A 5 16.06 0.78 5.09
N SER A 6 15.23 -0.25 5.01
CA SER A 6 14.51 -0.81 6.15
C SER A 6 15.30 -1.95 6.80
N ASP A 7 14.85 -2.38 7.97
CA ASP A 7 15.43 -3.53 8.70
C ASP A 7 14.99 -4.90 8.14
N THR A 8 14.37 -4.93 6.95
CA THR A 8 13.68 -6.11 6.39
C THR A 8 14.61 -7.06 5.67
N LEU A 9 15.63 -6.52 4.98
CA LEU A 9 16.54 -7.29 4.13
C LEU A 9 17.89 -7.52 4.81
N ASP A 10 18.46 -8.70 4.62
CA ASP A 10 19.86 -8.91 4.93
C ASP A 10 20.74 -8.01 4.06
N MET A 11 21.80 -7.46 4.65
CA MET A 11 22.77 -6.56 3.98
C MET A 11 23.42 -7.15 2.71
N ARG A 12 23.17 -8.42 2.40
CA ARG A 12 23.71 -9.13 1.22
C ARG A 12 22.70 -9.25 0.08
N THR A 13 21.46 -8.82 0.26
CA THR A 13 20.42 -8.94 -0.77
C THR A 13 20.54 -7.78 -1.76
N GLU A 14 20.97 -8.09 -2.99
CA GLU A 14 20.97 -7.12 -4.09
C GLU A 14 19.55 -7.00 -4.66
N LEU A 15 18.92 -5.85 -4.49
CA LEU A 15 17.66 -5.52 -5.14
C LEU A 15 17.92 -4.73 -6.42
N GLY A 16 17.31 -5.17 -7.52
CA GLY A 16 17.28 -4.40 -8.75
C GLY A 16 16.49 -3.08 -8.62
N ASP A 17 16.64 -2.19 -9.60
CA ASP A 17 16.00 -0.85 -9.61
C ASP A 17 14.51 -0.99 -9.73
N ARG A 18 13.77 -1.82 -9.86
CA ARG A 18 12.31 -2.00 -9.87
C ARG A 18 11.94 -3.34 -9.26
N ALA A 19 12.40 -3.53 -8.03
CA ALA A 19 12.25 -4.81 -7.34
C ALA A 19 10.79 -5.31 -7.23
N MET A 20 9.83 -4.40 -7.21
CA MET A 20 8.41 -4.74 -7.15
C MET A 20 7.79 -5.09 -8.51
N ASP A 21 8.36 -4.62 -9.62
CA ASP A 21 7.86 -4.90 -10.97
C ASP A 21 8.35 -6.27 -11.45
N THR A 22 7.64 -7.32 -11.11
CA THR A 22 8.03 -8.71 -11.41
C THR A 22 7.50 -9.22 -12.75
N ASN A 23 6.47 -8.59 -13.31
CA ASN A 23 5.86 -8.97 -14.58
C ASN A 23 6.70 -8.46 -15.77
N ASP A 24 6.91 -9.30 -16.79
CA ASP A 24 7.71 -8.94 -17.96
C ASP A 24 7.16 -7.73 -18.72
N LEU A 25 5.85 -7.57 -18.79
CA LEU A 25 5.19 -6.39 -19.38
C LEU A 25 5.44 -5.11 -18.59
N GLU A 26 5.49 -5.19 -17.26
CA GLU A 26 5.80 -4.05 -16.40
C GLU A 26 7.25 -3.60 -16.60
N LYS A 27 8.17 -4.55 -16.70
CA LYS A 27 9.60 -4.29 -16.96
C LYS A 27 9.81 -3.66 -18.33
N GLU A 28 9.12 -4.18 -19.37
CA GLU A 28 9.22 -3.68 -20.74
C GLU A 28 8.66 -2.27 -20.88
N ARG A 29 7.49 -2.02 -20.31
CA ARG A 29 6.79 -0.72 -20.40
C ARG A 29 7.25 0.30 -19.37
N GLY A 30 7.89 -0.16 -18.31
CA GLY A 30 8.38 0.69 -17.22
C GLY A 30 7.29 1.31 -16.38
N ILE A 31 6.12 0.67 -16.27
CA ILE A 31 4.97 1.10 -15.47
C ILE A 31 4.46 -0.08 -14.63
N THR A 32 3.94 0.21 -13.43
CA THR A 32 3.23 -0.75 -12.61
C THR A 32 1.84 -1.02 -13.20
N ILE A 33 1.53 -2.28 -13.45
CA ILE A 33 0.24 -2.72 -14.01
C ILE A 33 -0.62 -3.36 -12.92
N LEU A 34 -0.01 -4.18 -12.07
CA LEU A 34 -0.70 -4.87 -10.97
C LEU A 34 -0.26 -4.30 -9.63
N ALA A 35 -1.21 -4.13 -8.74
CA ALA A 35 -0.92 -3.77 -7.36
C ALA A 35 -0.10 -4.85 -6.66
N LYS A 36 0.88 -4.41 -5.89
CA LYS A 36 1.78 -5.29 -5.15
C LYS A 36 1.91 -4.86 -3.71
N ASN A 37 1.93 -5.84 -2.83
CA ASN A 37 2.14 -5.63 -1.42
C ASN A 37 3.60 -5.94 -1.04
N THR A 38 4.18 -5.05 -0.27
CA THR A 38 5.51 -5.21 0.35
C THR A 38 5.41 -4.80 1.80
N ALA A 39 5.93 -5.63 2.69
CA ALA A 39 6.02 -5.28 4.11
C ALA A 39 7.46 -4.93 4.48
N VAL A 40 7.65 -3.77 5.10
CA VAL A 40 8.96 -3.32 5.61
C VAL A 40 8.94 -3.20 7.11
N LYS A 41 10.02 -3.61 7.77
CA LYS A 41 10.23 -3.43 9.20
C LYS A 41 11.14 -2.24 9.46
N VAL A 42 10.76 -1.43 10.44
CA VAL A 42 11.54 -0.30 10.95
C VAL A 42 11.50 -0.37 12.47
N GLY A 43 12.56 -0.88 13.07
CA GLY A 43 12.57 -1.22 14.49
C GLY A 43 11.57 -2.34 14.80
N ASP A 44 10.68 -2.10 15.75
CA ASP A 44 9.60 -3.00 16.18
C ASP A 44 8.29 -2.83 15.38
N LYS A 45 8.26 -1.88 14.46
CA LYS A 45 7.07 -1.53 13.66
C LYS A 45 7.15 -2.12 12.26
N GLN A 46 5.99 -2.40 11.70
CA GLN A 46 5.83 -2.85 10.32
C GLN A 46 4.97 -1.86 9.53
N ILE A 47 5.40 -1.57 8.30
CA ILE A 47 4.63 -0.80 7.32
C ILE A 47 4.32 -1.73 6.15
N ASN A 48 3.04 -1.89 5.83
CA ASN A 48 2.60 -2.53 4.61
C ASN A 48 2.49 -1.47 3.51
N ILE A 49 3.21 -1.68 2.43
CA ILE A 49 3.26 -0.76 1.28
C ILE A 49 2.56 -1.43 0.11
N LEU A 50 1.49 -0.82 -0.37
CA LEU A 50 0.78 -1.22 -1.58
C LEU A 50 1.18 -0.28 -2.71
N ASP A 51 1.92 -0.81 -3.69
CA ASP A 51 2.25 -0.07 -4.89
C ASP A 51 1.08 -0.12 -5.86
N THR A 52 0.62 1.07 -6.29
CA THR A 52 -0.58 1.20 -7.11
C THR A 52 -0.24 1.49 -8.56
N PRO A 53 -0.99 0.94 -9.54
CA PRO A 53 -0.94 1.42 -10.90
C PRO A 53 -1.27 2.91 -10.95
N GLY A 54 -0.43 3.71 -11.62
CA GLY A 54 -0.65 5.15 -11.76
C GLY A 54 -1.62 5.53 -12.87
N HIS A 55 -2.07 4.59 -13.70
CA HIS A 55 -2.90 4.83 -14.88
C HIS A 55 -4.39 4.76 -14.57
N ALA A 56 -5.16 5.69 -15.13
CA ALA A 56 -6.63 5.73 -15.00
C ALA A 56 -7.34 4.47 -15.54
N ASP A 57 -6.70 3.73 -16.43
CA ASP A 57 -7.22 2.47 -16.98
C ASP A 57 -7.39 1.37 -15.91
N PHE A 58 -6.68 1.49 -14.77
CA PHE A 58 -6.74 0.55 -13.64
C PHE A 58 -7.56 1.07 -12.46
N GLY A 59 -8.53 1.95 -12.72
CA GLY A 59 -9.30 2.66 -11.69
C GLY A 59 -9.98 1.76 -10.66
N GLY A 60 -10.53 0.64 -11.07
CA GLY A 60 -11.17 -0.31 -10.17
C GLY A 60 -10.19 -0.99 -9.21
N GLU A 61 -8.95 -1.23 -9.63
CA GLU A 61 -7.90 -1.79 -8.77
C GLU A 61 -7.41 -0.76 -7.75
N VAL A 62 -7.18 0.47 -8.19
CA VAL A 62 -6.81 1.59 -7.31
C VAL A 62 -7.85 1.80 -6.21
N GLU A 63 -9.14 1.80 -6.54
CA GLU A 63 -10.22 1.98 -5.58
C GLU A 63 -10.26 0.88 -4.52
N ARG A 64 -10.05 -0.38 -4.91
CA ARG A 64 -9.99 -1.51 -3.98
C ARG A 64 -8.80 -1.43 -3.04
N ILE A 65 -7.64 -0.98 -3.55
CA ILE A 65 -6.44 -0.78 -2.73
C ILE A 65 -6.64 0.33 -1.71
N MET A 66 -7.25 1.44 -2.11
CA MET A 66 -7.54 2.57 -1.21
C MET A 66 -8.42 2.15 -0.02
N GLY A 67 -9.27 1.13 -0.18
CA GLY A 67 -10.05 0.55 0.90
C GLY A 67 -9.25 -0.29 1.91
N MET A 68 -8.01 -0.66 1.60
CA MET A 68 -7.17 -1.51 2.47
C MET A 68 -6.10 -0.76 3.27
N VAL A 69 -5.91 0.52 3.04
CA VAL A 69 -4.80 1.30 3.58
C VAL A 69 -5.28 2.37 4.54
N ASP A 70 -4.38 2.88 5.36
CA ASP A 70 -4.65 3.89 6.39
C ASP A 70 -4.17 5.29 5.95
N GLY A 71 -3.35 5.38 4.92
CA GLY A 71 -2.83 6.63 4.37
C GLY A 71 -2.19 6.43 3.01
N VAL A 72 -1.76 7.52 2.40
CA VAL A 72 -1.13 7.51 1.07
C VAL A 72 0.16 8.32 1.07
N LEU A 73 1.18 7.76 0.43
CA LEU A 73 2.36 8.52 0.01
C LEU A 73 2.13 9.00 -1.43
N LEU A 74 1.82 10.27 -1.60
CA LEU A 74 1.70 10.88 -2.91
C LEU A 74 3.09 11.28 -3.42
N VAL A 75 3.64 10.50 -4.34
CA VAL A 75 4.96 10.74 -4.92
C VAL A 75 4.81 11.60 -6.17
N VAL A 76 5.42 12.79 -6.15
CA VAL A 76 5.35 13.76 -7.24
C VAL A 76 6.77 14.08 -7.72
N ASP A 77 6.97 14.14 -9.03
CA ASP A 77 8.24 14.50 -9.65
C ASP A 77 8.54 16.00 -9.45
N ALA A 78 9.69 16.33 -8.90
CA ALA A 78 10.10 17.72 -8.62
C ALA A 78 10.25 18.60 -9.87
N PHE A 79 10.33 18.01 -11.05
CA PHE A 79 10.40 18.74 -12.33
C PHE A 79 9.05 18.79 -13.04
N GLU A 80 8.37 17.64 -13.19
CA GLU A 80 7.10 17.55 -13.92
C GLU A 80 5.92 18.16 -13.14
N GLY A 81 5.94 18.05 -11.81
CA GLY A 81 4.83 18.46 -10.96
C GLY A 81 3.67 17.48 -10.97
N THR A 82 2.46 18.00 -10.74
CA THR A 82 1.24 17.18 -10.73
C THR A 82 0.82 16.77 -12.14
N MET A 83 0.48 15.49 -12.30
CA MET A 83 0.09 14.90 -13.57
C MET A 83 -1.39 14.47 -13.53
N PRO A 84 -2.06 14.20 -14.68
CA PRO A 84 -3.44 13.72 -14.69
C PRO A 84 -3.66 12.46 -13.84
N GLN A 85 -2.68 11.55 -13.81
CA GLN A 85 -2.71 10.35 -12.98
C GLN A 85 -2.68 10.68 -11.49
N THR A 86 -1.90 11.68 -11.09
CA THR A 86 -1.85 12.19 -9.70
C THR A 86 -3.24 12.62 -9.24
N ARG A 87 -3.94 13.38 -10.07
CA ARG A 87 -5.30 13.85 -9.81
C ARG A 87 -6.28 12.70 -9.59
N PHE A 88 -6.24 11.69 -10.46
CA PHE A 88 -7.13 10.54 -10.39
C PHE A 88 -6.93 9.75 -9.08
N VAL A 89 -5.69 9.38 -8.77
CA VAL A 89 -5.35 8.60 -7.56
C VAL A 89 -5.68 9.37 -6.30
N LEU A 90 -5.35 10.66 -6.26
CA LEU A 90 -5.61 11.53 -5.11
C LEU A 90 -7.11 11.70 -4.84
N LYS A 91 -7.92 11.85 -5.90
CA LYS A 91 -9.38 11.90 -5.76
C LYS A 91 -9.92 10.63 -5.07
N LYS A 92 -9.44 9.46 -5.49
CA LYS A 92 -9.82 8.18 -4.88
C LYS A 92 -9.37 8.06 -3.42
N ALA A 93 -8.20 8.56 -3.09
CA ALA A 93 -7.72 8.61 -1.71
C ALA A 93 -8.60 9.49 -0.82
N PHE A 94 -9.01 10.66 -1.31
CA PHE A 94 -9.91 11.58 -0.57
C PHE A 94 -11.32 11.02 -0.41
N GLU A 95 -11.86 10.31 -1.39
CA GLU A 95 -13.14 9.61 -1.28
C GLU A 95 -13.14 8.56 -0.12
N GLN A 96 -11.98 8.05 0.26
CA GLN A 96 -11.78 7.13 1.38
C GLN A 96 -11.27 7.81 2.66
N ASN A 97 -11.21 9.14 2.71
CA ASN A 97 -10.69 9.93 3.82
C ASN A 97 -9.27 9.52 4.28
N LEU A 98 -8.42 9.13 3.34
CA LEU A 98 -7.05 8.73 3.66
C LEU A 98 -6.18 9.93 3.99
N THR A 99 -5.26 9.74 4.93
CA THR A 99 -4.28 10.76 5.35
C THR A 99 -3.16 10.85 4.30
N PRO A 100 -2.94 12.00 3.65
CA PRO A 100 -1.91 12.17 2.65
C PRO A 100 -0.58 12.58 3.25
N ILE A 101 0.50 12.03 2.71
CA ILE A 101 1.88 12.51 2.89
C ILE A 101 2.43 12.75 1.48
N VAL A 102 3.01 13.91 1.24
CA VAL A 102 3.56 14.27 -0.07
C VAL A 102 5.07 14.02 -0.08
N VAL A 103 5.54 13.28 -1.06
CA VAL A 103 6.97 13.05 -1.32
C VAL A 103 7.31 13.68 -2.66
N VAL A 104 8.03 14.78 -2.63
CA VAL A 104 8.59 15.44 -3.83
C VAL A 104 9.88 14.73 -4.19
N ASN A 105 9.84 13.86 -5.20
CA ASN A 105 10.94 13.01 -5.61
C ASN A 105 11.73 13.60 -6.78
N LYS A 106 12.95 13.13 -6.99
CA LYS A 106 13.87 13.57 -8.02
C LYS A 106 14.31 15.03 -7.87
N VAL A 107 14.50 15.48 -6.62
CA VAL A 107 14.97 16.85 -6.32
C VAL A 107 16.35 17.13 -6.88
N ASP A 108 17.16 16.10 -7.14
CA ASP A 108 18.48 16.15 -7.75
C ASP A 108 18.46 16.36 -9.27
N ARG A 109 17.28 16.25 -9.91
CA ARG A 109 17.14 16.42 -11.36
C ARG A 109 17.43 17.86 -11.77
N PRO A 110 18.24 18.09 -12.84
CA PRO A 110 18.42 19.44 -13.38
C PRO A 110 17.09 20.10 -13.77
N GLY A 111 16.88 21.31 -13.27
CA GLY A 111 15.62 22.05 -13.51
C GLY A 111 14.50 21.68 -12.54
N ALA A 112 14.77 20.88 -11.52
CA ALA A 112 13.81 20.62 -10.43
C ALA A 112 13.37 21.93 -9.77
N ARG A 113 12.08 22.01 -9.42
CA ARG A 113 11.42 23.16 -8.78
C ARG A 113 10.56 22.69 -7.60
N PRO A 114 11.18 22.09 -6.58
CA PRO A 114 10.45 21.37 -5.54
C PRO A 114 9.44 22.24 -4.78
N THR A 115 9.76 23.49 -4.49
CA THR A 115 8.86 24.42 -3.78
C THR A 115 7.62 24.76 -4.61
N GLU A 116 7.79 25.04 -5.89
CA GLU A 116 6.67 25.32 -6.81
C GLU A 116 5.77 24.09 -6.98
N VAL A 117 6.36 22.87 -6.97
CA VAL A 117 5.59 21.62 -7.04
C VAL A 117 4.74 21.42 -5.80
N VAL A 118 5.21 21.82 -4.61
CA VAL A 118 4.40 21.80 -3.39
C VAL A 118 3.17 22.71 -3.53
N ASP A 119 3.34 23.92 -4.10
CA ASP A 119 2.24 24.83 -4.34
C ASP A 119 1.23 24.24 -5.34
N GLU A 120 1.70 23.61 -6.42
CA GLU A 120 0.83 22.87 -7.37
C GLU A 120 0.05 21.75 -6.71
N VAL A 121 0.66 21.00 -5.78
CA VAL A 121 0.00 19.95 -5.02
C VAL A 121 -1.08 20.54 -4.11
N LEU A 122 -0.79 21.64 -3.42
CA LEU A 122 -1.76 22.34 -2.57
C LEU A 122 -2.97 22.83 -3.38
N ASP A 123 -2.72 23.44 -4.54
CA ASP A 123 -3.78 23.88 -5.45
C ASP A 123 -4.66 22.70 -5.90
N LEU A 124 -4.05 21.57 -6.22
CA LEU A 124 -4.76 20.34 -6.58
C LEU A 124 -5.61 19.79 -5.43
N PHE A 125 -5.10 19.82 -4.21
CA PHE A 125 -5.84 19.38 -3.01
C PHE A 125 -7.09 20.26 -2.81
N ILE A 126 -6.93 21.58 -2.89
CA ILE A 126 -8.03 22.54 -2.79
C ILE A 126 -9.06 22.28 -3.89
N GLU A 127 -8.63 22.11 -5.13
CA GLU A 127 -9.50 21.84 -6.27
C GLU A 127 -10.32 20.54 -6.12
N LEU A 128 -9.72 19.51 -5.50
CA LEU A 128 -10.37 18.23 -5.22
C LEU A 128 -11.23 18.23 -3.98
N GLY A 129 -11.30 19.35 -3.24
CA GLY A 129 -12.14 19.51 -2.07
C GLY A 129 -11.57 18.85 -0.81
N ALA A 130 -10.24 18.84 -0.66
CA ALA A 130 -9.58 18.41 0.57
C ALA A 130 -10.11 19.18 1.79
N ASP A 131 -10.25 18.48 2.91
CA ASP A 131 -10.59 19.11 4.19
C ASP A 131 -9.38 19.80 4.85
N GLU A 132 -9.62 20.49 5.98
CA GLU A 132 -8.57 21.24 6.67
C GLU A 132 -7.40 20.34 7.09
N ASP A 133 -7.69 19.13 7.60
CA ASP A 133 -6.66 18.17 8.03
C ASP A 133 -5.83 17.65 6.83
N GLN A 134 -6.48 17.42 5.70
CA GLN A 134 -5.80 17.00 4.46
C GLN A 134 -4.96 18.10 3.84
N LEU A 135 -5.31 19.37 4.03
CA LEU A 135 -4.53 20.53 3.55
C LEU A 135 -3.24 20.78 4.36
N GLU A 136 -3.18 20.29 5.61
CA GLU A 136 -1.98 20.35 6.45
C GLU A 136 -1.03 19.16 6.21
N PHE A 137 -0.95 18.67 4.98
CA PHE A 137 -0.13 17.51 4.64
C PHE A 137 1.36 17.74 4.86
N PRO A 138 2.09 16.78 5.46
CA PRO A 138 3.55 16.84 5.55
C PRO A 138 4.19 16.62 4.18
N VAL A 139 5.35 17.25 3.97
CA VAL A 139 6.13 17.16 2.73
C VAL A 139 7.52 16.65 3.03
N ILE A 140 7.98 15.68 2.26
CA ILE A 140 9.35 15.19 2.24
C ILE A 140 9.94 15.41 0.85
N PHE A 141 11.18 15.87 0.80
CA PHE A 141 11.93 16.05 -0.43
C PHE A 141 12.95 14.93 -0.57
N ALA A 142 12.96 14.23 -1.70
CA ALA A 142 13.75 13.01 -1.84
C ALA A 142 14.36 12.83 -3.23
N SER A 143 15.43 12.05 -3.28
CA SER A 143 15.93 11.40 -4.49
C SER A 143 15.99 9.88 -4.23
N ALA A 144 14.98 9.16 -4.70
CA ALA A 144 14.93 7.72 -4.54
C ALA A 144 16.10 7.01 -5.24
N MET A 145 16.58 7.55 -6.35
CA MET A 145 17.73 7.01 -7.08
C MET A 145 19.01 7.10 -6.26
N ASN A 146 19.21 8.23 -5.57
CA ASN A 146 20.39 8.47 -4.72
C ASN A 146 20.22 7.95 -3.29
N GLY A 147 19.03 7.50 -2.90
CA GLY A 147 18.72 7.03 -1.55
C GLY A 147 18.75 8.16 -0.51
N THR A 148 18.41 9.39 -0.91
CA THR A 148 18.47 10.58 -0.04
C THR A 148 17.09 11.14 0.23
N SER A 149 16.91 11.77 1.40
CA SER A 149 15.71 12.53 1.73
C SER A 149 15.98 13.64 2.76
N SER A 150 15.05 14.60 2.82
CA SER A 150 15.07 15.70 3.77
C SER A 150 13.65 16.24 3.97
N LEU A 151 13.41 16.91 5.09
CA LEU A 151 12.20 17.72 5.33
C LEU A 151 12.29 19.13 4.74
N ASP A 152 13.45 19.51 4.21
CA ASP A 152 13.72 20.81 3.61
C ASP A 152 13.93 20.67 2.10
N ALA A 153 13.47 21.66 1.33
CA ALA A 153 13.61 21.72 -0.13
C ALA A 153 15.04 21.99 -0.60
N ASP A 154 15.92 22.48 0.26
CA ASP A 154 17.32 22.76 -0.10
C ASP A 154 18.08 21.44 -0.31
N LEU A 155 18.67 21.29 -1.50
CA LEU A 155 19.49 20.11 -1.84
C LEU A 155 20.66 19.87 -0.87
N ALA A 156 21.18 20.92 -0.25
CA ALA A 156 22.26 20.81 0.72
C ALA A 156 21.85 20.06 2.00
N THR A 157 20.55 19.95 2.26
CA THR A 157 19.99 19.23 3.42
C THR A 157 19.73 17.75 3.17
N GLN A 158 19.91 17.28 1.94
CA GLN A 158 19.69 15.87 1.59
C GLN A 158 20.70 14.97 2.28
N GLU A 159 20.21 14.00 3.01
CA GLU A 159 21.01 12.98 3.69
C GLU A 159 20.76 11.61 3.10
N HIS A 160 21.77 10.73 3.13
CA HIS A 160 21.66 9.34 2.67
C HIS A 160 20.81 8.49 3.62
N THR A 161 19.52 8.83 3.71
CA THR A 161 18.56 8.12 4.56
C THR A 161 17.12 8.31 4.05
N MET A 162 16.29 7.29 4.23
CA MET A 162 14.83 7.37 4.07
C MET A 162 14.11 7.55 5.42
N LYS A 163 14.86 7.73 6.51
CA LYS A 163 14.32 7.93 7.86
C LYS A 163 13.25 9.03 7.93
N PRO A 164 13.42 10.21 7.30
CA PRO A 164 12.36 11.23 7.28
C PRO A 164 11.01 10.72 6.77
N ILE A 165 10.99 9.83 5.78
CA ILE A 165 9.75 9.23 5.28
C ILE A 165 9.15 8.29 6.33
N PHE A 166 9.93 7.40 6.91
CA PHE A 166 9.45 6.47 7.94
C PHE A 166 8.92 7.19 9.18
N ASP A 167 9.66 8.18 9.67
CA ASP A 167 9.26 8.98 10.84
C ASP A 167 7.93 9.70 10.55
N THR A 168 7.80 10.35 9.40
CA THR A 168 6.57 11.04 9.00
C THR A 168 5.39 10.08 8.88
N VAL A 169 5.58 8.87 8.34
CA VAL A 169 4.53 7.84 8.30
C VAL A 169 4.06 7.50 9.71
N PHE A 170 4.98 7.25 10.64
CA PHE A 170 4.62 6.87 12.02
C PHE A 170 3.98 8.01 12.83
N GLU A 171 4.32 9.25 12.51
CA GLU A 171 3.76 10.44 13.17
C GLU A 171 2.39 10.83 12.62
N THR A 172 2.15 10.59 11.34
CA THR A 172 1.01 11.14 10.61
C THR A 172 -0.09 10.10 10.36
N ILE A 173 0.27 8.89 9.96
CA ILE A 173 -0.70 7.84 9.62
C ILE A 173 -1.04 7.04 10.87
N PRO A 174 -2.33 6.97 11.27
CA PRO A 174 -2.73 6.22 12.45
C PRO A 174 -2.47 4.72 12.24
N ALA A 175 -2.11 4.03 13.32
CA ALA A 175 -2.08 2.58 13.32
C ALA A 175 -3.51 2.03 13.18
N PRO A 176 -3.69 0.82 12.61
CA PRO A 176 -4.98 0.16 12.60
C PRO A 176 -5.57 0.04 14.02
N GLU A 177 -6.88 0.19 14.14
CA GLU A 177 -7.58 -0.08 15.40
C GLU A 177 -7.47 -1.57 15.75
N ASP A 178 -7.23 -1.86 17.02
CA ASP A 178 -7.21 -3.24 17.52
C ASP A 178 -8.64 -3.74 17.78
N ASN A 179 -9.28 -4.23 16.74
CA ASN A 179 -10.60 -4.85 16.75
C ASN A 179 -10.49 -6.39 16.74
N SER A 180 -9.40 -6.95 17.26
CA SER A 180 -9.10 -8.39 17.19
C SER A 180 -10.04 -9.26 18.04
N ASP A 181 -10.74 -8.69 19.02
CA ASP A 181 -11.72 -9.40 19.85
C ASP A 181 -13.15 -9.36 19.27
N GLU A 182 -13.34 -8.68 18.14
CA GLU A 182 -14.62 -8.67 17.42
C GLU A 182 -14.78 -9.88 16.49
N PRO A 183 -15.99 -10.14 15.98
CA PRO A 183 -16.21 -11.16 14.95
C PRO A 183 -15.37 -10.90 13.69
N LEU A 184 -14.87 -11.98 13.08
CA LEU A 184 -14.04 -11.90 11.88
C LEU A 184 -14.71 -11.13 10.74
N GLN A 185 -13.96 -10.19 10.18
CA GLN A 185 -14.25 -9.57 8.88
C GLN A 185 -12.96 -9.41 8.09
N PHE A 186 -12.83 -10.19 7.03
CA PHE A 186 -11.74 -10.11 6.06
C PHE A 186 -12.32 -9.86 4.68
N GLN A 187 -11.90 -8.79 4.01
CA GLN A 187 -12.37 -8.46 2.66
C GLN A 187 -11.29 -8.76 1.63
N VAL A 188 -11.69 -9.46 0.57
CA VAL A 188 -10.84 -9.78 -0.58
C VAL A 188 -10.82 -8.61 -1.54
N SER A 189 -9.65 -8.02 -1.71
CA SER A 189 -9.44 -6.85 -2.59
C SER A 189 -8.65 -7.19 -3.85
N LEU A 190 -7.82 -8.22 -3.81
CA LEU A 190 -7.02 -8.73 -4.91
C LEU A 190 -7.11 -10.25 -4.97
N LEU A 191 -6.89 -10.80 -6.16
CA LEU A 191 -6.78 -12.23 -6.38
C LEU A 191 -5.42 -12.58 -6.95
N ASP A 192 -4.93 -13.75 -6.55
CA ASP A 192 -3.78 -14.38 -7.13
C ASP A 192 -4.05 -15.88 -7.32
N TYR A 193 -3.17 -16.56 -7.99
CA TYR A 193 -3.27 -17.98 -8.25
C TYR A 193 -1.90 -18.65 -8.09
N ASN A 194 -1.92 -19.81 -7.49
CA ASN A 194 -0.74 -20.65 -7.35
C ASN A 194 -1.12 -22.11 -7.69
N ASP A 195 -0.31 -22.77 -8.51
CA ASP A 195 -0.59 -24.14 -9.01
C ASP A 195 -0.74 -25.18 -7.90
N PHE A 196 -0.16 -24.94 -6.71
CA PHE A 196 -0.18 -25.87 -5.58
C PHE A 196 -1.35 -25.64 -4.62
N VAL A 197 -1.77 -24.39 -4.43
CA VAL A 197 -2.80 -24.02 -3.46
C VAL A 197 -4.06 -23.45 -4.11
N GLY A 198 -4.05 -23.29 -5.43
CA GLY A 198 -5.17 -22.77 -6.19
C GLY A 198 -5.34 -21.26 -6.06
N ARG A 199 -6.59 -20.81 -6.06
CA ARG A 199 -6.95 -19.40 -5.94
C ARG A 199 -6.62 -18.86 -4.55
N ILE A 200 -6.07 -17.65 -4.51
CA ILE A 200 -5.66 -16.96 -3.30
C ILE A 200 -6.36 -15.61 -3.24
N GLY A 201 -7.07 -15.35 -2.13
CA GLY A 201 -7.65 -14.04 -1.86
C GLY A 201 -6.69 -13.21 -1.02
N ILE A 202 -6.37 -12.00 -1.48
CA ILE A 202 -5.53 -11.04 -0.78
C ILE A 202 -6.39 -9.88 -0.31
N GLY A 203 -6.21 -9.47 0.94
CA GLY A 203 -6.97 -8.39 1.51
C GLY A 203 -6.57 -8.03 2.94
N ARG A 204 -7.41 -7.24 3.58
CA ARG A 204 -7.23 -6.78 4.95
C ARG A 204 -8.18 -7.48 5.91
N VAL A 205 -7.67 -7.87 7.07
CA VAL A 205 -8.49 -8.24 8.22
C VAL A 205 -8.95 -6.94 8.89
N PHE A 206 -10.23 -6.60 8.78
CA PHE A 206 -10.78 -5.40 9.39
C PHE A 206 -11.13 -5.59 10.86
N ARG A 207 -11.59 -6.80 11.22
CA ARG A 207 -11.97 -7.18 12.58
C ARG A 207 -11.69 -8.65 12.83
N GLY A 208 -11.54 -9.01 14.10
CA GLY A 208 -11.39 -10.39 14.52
C GLY A 208 -10.03 -10.98 14.24
N LYS A 209 -10.02 -12.30 14.19
CA LYS A 209 -8.84 -13.15 13.94
C LYS A 209 -9.19 -14.24 12.97
N ILE A 210 -8.23 -14.68 12.17
CA ILE A 210 -8.35 -15.81 11.28
C ILE A 210 -7.14 -16.74 11.45
N LYS A 211 -7.40 -18.04 11.54
CA LYS A 211 -6.36 -19.07 11.73
C LYS A 211 -6.43 -20.12 10.65
N VAL A 212 -5.30 -20.75 10.39
CA VAL A 212 -5.26 -21.98 9.59
C VAL A 212 -6.13 -23.05 10.25
N GLY A 213 -7.02 -23.65 9.47
CA GLY A 213 -7.97 -24.66 9.91
C GLY A 213 -9.33 -24.15 10.36
N ASP A 214 -9.52 -22.83 10.47
CA ASP A 214 -10.82 -22.25 10.80
C ASP A 214 -11.86 -22.56 9.71
N ASN A 215 -13.10 -22.81 10.14
CA ASN A 215 -14.25 -22.81 9.27
C ASN A 215 -14.81 -21.40 9.20
N VAL A 216 -14.93 -20.87 8.01
CA VAL A 216 -15.36 -19.50 7.76
C VAL A 216 -16.43 -19.48 6.66
N THR A 217 -17.14 -18.38 6.54
CA THR A 217 -18.18 -18.16 5.55
C THR A 217 -17.79 -17.04 4.61
N VAL A 218 -17.85 -17.26 3.31
CA VAL A 218 -17.76 -16.20 2.30
C VAL A 218 -19.16 -15.62 2.08
N MET A 219 -19.27 -14.31 2.23
CA MET A 219 -20.41 -13.53 1.81
C MET A 219 -20.18 -13.08 0.37
N LYS A 220 -20.91 -13.70 -0.56
CA LYS A 220 -20.75 -13.40 -1.99
C LYS A 220 -21.51 -12.13 -2.41
N LEU A 221 -21.06 -11.53 -3.52
CA LEU A 221 -21.68 -10.29 -4.04
C LEU A 221 -23.13 -10.44 -4.45
N ASP A 222 -23.56 -11.66 -4.80
CA ASP A 222 -24.96 -11.99 -5.13
C ASP A 222 -25.85 -12.23 -3.89
N GLY A 223 -25.29 -12.06 -2.68
CA GLY A 223 -25.97 -12.29 -1.41
C GLY A 223 -26.01 -13.75 -0.95
N THR A 224 -25.45 -14.69 -1.72
CA THR A 224 -25.29 -16.07 -1.28
C THR A 224 -24.11 -16.23 -0.34
N THR A 225 -24.06 -17.33 0.39
CA THR A 225 -22.98 -17.66 1.30
C THR A 225 -22.39 -19.02 0.98
N GLN A 226 -21.09 -19.17 1.22
CA GLN A 226 -20.39 -20.44 1.03
C GLN A 226 -19.42 -20.66 2.20
N ASN A 227 -19.53 -21.82 2.83
CA ASN A 227 -18.60 -22.20 3.89
C ASN A 227 -17.35 -22.86 3.29
N PHE A 228 -16.21 -22.56 3.85
CA PHE A 228 -14.96 -23.21 3.52
C PHE A 228 -14.05 -23.32 4.73
N ARG A 229 -13.00 -24.11 4.59
CA ARG A 229 -11.95 -24.23 5.60
C ARG A 229 -10.68 -23.54 5.13
N VAL A 230 -10.13 -22.68 5.96
CA VAL A 230 -8.85 -22.02 5.72
C VAL A 230 -7.74 -23.07 5.65
N THR A 231 -7.13 -23.27 4.49
CA THR A 231 -6.07 -24.27 4.31
C THR A 231 -4.70 -23.69 4.60
N LYS A 232 -4.44 -22.49 4.12
CA LYS A 232 -3.20 -21.74 4.38
C LYS A 232 -3.47 -20.26 4.52
N LEU A 233 -2.65 -19.62 5.36
CA LEU A 233 -2.54 -18.17 5.48
C LEU A 233 -1.11 -17.76 5.15
N PHE A 234 -0.99 -16.60 4.52
CA PHE A 234 0.29 -15.98 4.21
C PHE A 234 0.30 -14.54 4.70
N GLY A 235 1.38 -14.16 5.35
CA GLY A 235 1.76 -12.77 5.58
C GLY A 235 2.79 -12.33 4.54
N PHE A 236 3.28 -11.10 4.69
CA PHE A 236 4.26 -10.51 3.79
C PHE A 236 5.49 -10.07 4.59
N ILE A 237 6.68 -10.41 4.10
CA ILE A 237 7.97 -9.91 4.61
C ILE A 237 8.79 -9.49 3.40
N GLY A 238 9.11 -8.20 3.28
CA GLY A 238 9.71 -7.68 2.07
C GLY A 238 8.81 -7.97 0.87
N LEU A 239 9.38 -8.56 -0.16
CA LEU A 239 8.67 -8.96 -1.39
C LEU A 239 8.07 -10.37 -1.31
N ASP A 240 8.36 -11.12 -0.25
CA ASP A 240 8.00 -12.52 -0.13
C ASP A 240 6.71 -12.72 0.65
N ARG A 241 5.96 -13.76 0.27
CA ARG A 241 4.90 -14.34 1.08
C ARG A 241 5.48 -15.40 1.99
N VAL A 242 5.10 -15.35 3.26
CA VAL A 242 5.50 -16.34 4.27
C VAL A 242 4.27 -16.98 4.88
N GLU A 243 4.29 -18.29 5.07
CA GLU A 243 3.20 -18.98 5.76
C GLU A 243 3.12 -18.51 7.22
N ILE A 244 1.91 -18.20 7.66
CA ILE A 244 1.58 -17.82 9.04
C ILE A 244 0.45 -18.70 9.55
N ASN A 245 0.31 -18.81 10.86
CA ASN A 245 -0.74 -19.62 11.48
C ASN A 245 -1.99 -18.82 11.83
N GLU A 246 -1.82 -17.53 12.10
CA GLU A 246 -2.88 -16.64 12.56
C GLU A 246 -2.64 -15.22 12.00
N ALA A 247 -3.71 -14.51 11.72
CA ALA A 247 -3.72 -13.07 11.44
C ALA A 247 -4.82 -12.39 12.25
N ILE A 248 -4.61 -11.12 12.55
CA ILE A 248 -5.51 -10.30 13.38
C ILE A 248 -5.94 -9.02 12.66
N ALA A 249 -6.90 -8.32 13.22
CA ALA A 249 -7.36 -7.03 12.72
C ALA A 249 -6.17 -6.09 12.42
N GLY A 250 -6.19 -5.45 11.26
CA GLY A 250 -5.12 -4.59 10.74
C GLY A 250 -4.13 -5.30 9.80
N ASP A 251 -4.03 -6.63 9.83
CA ASP A 251 -3.11 -7.37 8.97
C ASP A 251 -3.58 -7.40 7.51
N LEU A 252 -2.60 -7.27 6.60
CA LEU A 252 -2.75 -7.61 5.18
C LEU A 252 -2.27 -9.03 4.97
N ILE A 253 -3.13 -9.88 4.44
CA ILE A 253 -2.87 -11.31 4.30
C ILE A 253 -3.34 -11.87 2.96
N ALA A 254 -2.83 -13.06 2.66
CA ALA A 254 -3.34 -13.91 1.59
C ALA A 254 -3.93 -15.19 2.18
N VAL A 255 -5.11 -15.59 1.72
CA VAL A 255 -5.86 -16.75 2.21
C VAL A 255 -6.10 -17.73 1.08
N SER A 256 -5.81 -19.00 1.30
CA SER A 256 -6.12 -20.10 0.39
C SER A 256 -7.15 -21.08 1.01
N GLY A 257 -7.78 -21.86 0.14
CA GLY A 257 -8.87 -22.79 0.51
C GLY A 257 -10.22 -22.40 -0.07
N MET A 258 -10.27 -21.29 -0.81
CA MET A 258 -11.48 -20.71 -1.39
C MET A 258 -11.43 -20.82 -2.92
N GLU A 259 -11.91 -21.93 -3.49
CA GLU A 259 -11.78 -22.17 -4.92
C GLU A 259 -12.53 -21.16 -5.80
N GLU A 260 -13.64 -20.62 -5.31
CA GLU A 260 -14.55 -19.73 -6.05
C GLU A 260 -14.64 -18.31 -5.46
N ILE A 261 -13.60 -17.85 -4.74
CA ILE A 261 -13.60 -16.49 -4.19
C ILE A 261 -13.44 -15.45 -5.28
N SER A 262 -14.11 -14.31 -5.11
CA SER A 262 -14.02 -13.15 -6.00
C SER A 262 -13.63 -11.88 -5.24
N VAL A 263 -13.12 -10.90 -5.99
CA VAL A 263 -12.82 -9.59 -5.44
C VAL A 263 -14.09 -8.91 -4.94
N GLY A 264 -14.02 -8.27 -3.77
CA GLY A 264 -15.14 -7.61 -3.13
C GLY A 264 -15.92 -8.49 -2.17
N GLU A 265 -15.71 -9.81 -2.20
CA GLU A 265 -16.33 -10.72 -1.25
C GLU A 265 -15.72 -10.63 0.13
N THR A 266 -16.53 -10.89 1.15
CA THR A 266 -16.12 -10.77 2.56
C THR A 266 -16.16 -12.14 3.22
N VAL A 267 -15.12 -12.44 3.98
CA VAL A 267 -14.98 -13.65 4.79
C VAL A 267 -15.31 -13.29 6.24
N VAL A 268 -16.23 -14.05 6.83
CA VAL A 268 -16.75 -13.85 8.19
C VAL A 268 -16.77 -15.17 8.98
N GLU A 269 -17.01 -15.06 10.27
CA GLU A 269 -17.32 -16.23 11.10
C GLU A 269 -18.67 -16.87 10.67
N PRO A 270 -18.81 -18.21 10.77
CA PRO A 270 -20.05 -18.89 10.34
C PRO A 270 -21.31 -18.48 11.10
N SER A 271 -21.18 -17.88 12.27
CA SER A 271 -22.28 -17.48 13.14
C SER A 271 -22.74 -16.03 12.98
N HIS A 272 -22.12 -15.27 12.08
CA HIS A 272 -22.40 -13.84 11.89
C HIS A 272 -22.69 -13.48 10.45
#